data_6dc1f14599c7704061f0c8fb9d5a30e7
#
_entry.id   6dc1f14599c7704061f0c8fb9d5a30e7
#
_cell.length_a   1.000
_cell.length_b   1.000
_cell.length_c   1.000
_cell.angle_alpha   90.00
_cell.angle_beta   90.00
_cell.angle_gamma   90.00
#
_symmetry.space_group_name_H-M   'P 1'
#
loop_
_entity.id
_entity.type
_entity.pdbx_description
1 polymer ?
#
loop_
_entity_poly.entity_id
_entity_poly.type
_entity_poly.pdbx_seq_one_letter_code
_entity_poly.pdbx_strand_id
1 'polypeptide(L)'
;NFLLIESLQKFHHYLGDGFTVEYPTGSGHMLTLWEVAAELSRRLSRMFLRDAHGRRPINGTLEKFHADPHWRDLILFHEYFHGDTGAGLGASHQTGWTALVAKLLHQTDSHD
;
A
#
# COMPACT_ATOMS: atom_id res chain seq x y z
N ASN A 1 6.53 4.33 -3.74
CA ASN A 1 5.87 3.06 -4.11
C ASN A 1 4.80 3.21 -5.19
N PHE A 2 4.08 4.33 -5.22
CA PHE A 2 3.09 4.57 -6.27
C PHE A 2 3.73 4.59 -7.67
N LEU A 3 4.87 5.26 -7.81
CA LEU A 3 5.61 5.29 -9.07
C LEU A 3 6.12 3.92 -9.48
N LEU A 4 6.54 3.10 -8.52
CA LEU A 4 6.95 1.73 -8.78
C LEU A 4 5.80 0.91 -9.34
N ILE A 5 4.62 1.02 -8.74
CA ILE A 5 3.41 0.32 -9.19
C ILE A 5 3.06 0.73 -10.62
N GLU A 6 3.05 2.02 -10.92
CA GLU A 6 2.79 2.50 -12.28
C GLU A 6 3.82 1.99 -13.29
N SER A 7 5.10 1.98 -12.91
CA SER A 7 6.17 1.47 -13.77
C SER A 7 5.97 -0.01 -14.09
N LEU A 8 5.62 -0.83 -13.11
CA LEU A 8 5.35 -2.25 -13.32
C LEU A 8 4.16 -2.45 -14.26
N GLN A 9 3.11 -1.66 -14.13
CA GLN A 9 1.95 -1.73 -15.02
C GLN A 9 2.33 -1.38 -16.46
N LYS A 10 3.16 -0.34 -16.66
CA LYS A 10 3.66 0.04 -17.98
C LYS A 10 4.54 -1.03 -18.60
N PHE A 11 5.46 -1.59 -17.85
CA PHE A 11 6.31 -2.68 -18.33
C PHE A 11 5.50 -3.91 -18.70
N HIS A 12 4.43 -4.20 -17.97
CA HIS A 12 3.53 -5.29 -18.32
C HIS A 12 2.92 -5.10 -19.72
N HIS A 13 2.55 -3.89 -20.10
CA HIS A 13 2.03 -3.62 -21.44
C HIS A 13 3.04 -3.94 -22.55
N TYR A 14 4.34 -3.78 -22.27
CA TYR A 14 5.38 -4.12 -23.23
C TYR A 14 5.73 -5.59 -23.25
N LEU A 15 5.82 -6.21 -22.08
CA LEU A 15 6.33 -7.58 -21.93
C LEU A 15 5.24 -8.65 -21.97
N GLY A 16 4.00 -8.27 -21.65
CA GLY A 16 2.83 -9.14 -21.70
C GLY A 16 2.80 -10.21 -20.63
N ASP A 17 1.84 -11.12 -20.76
CA ASP A 17 1.58 -12.18 -19.79
C ASP A 17 2.64 -13.29 -19.79
N GLY A 18 3.44 -13.39 -20.85
CA GLY A 18 4.50 -14.37 -20.94
C GLY A 18 5.71 -14.07 -20.07
N PHE A 19 5.86 -12.83 -19.62
CA PHE A 19 6.95 -12.43 -18.73
C PHE A 19 6.48 -12.48 -17.28
N THR A 20 7.12 -13.34 -16.49
CA THR A 20 6.81 -13.51 -15.07
C THR A 20 8.06 -13.39 -14.22
N VAL A 21 7.88 -13.01 -12.96
CA VAL A 21 8.95 -12.96 -11.97
C VAL A 21 8.52 -13.73 -10.73
N GLU A 22 9.49 -14.23 -9.98
CA GLU A 22 9.23 -14.87 -8.71
C GLU A 22 8.93 -13.82 -7.65
N TYR A 23 7.74 -13.92 -7.02
CA TYR A 23 7.30 -12.97 -5.99
C TYR A 23 6.55 -13.69 -4.86
N PRO A 24 7.00 -13.50 -3.62
CA PRO A 24 8.30 -12.93 -3.25
C PRO A 24 9.47 -13.84 -3.67
N THR A 25 10.66 -13.27 -3.74
CA THR A 25 11.87 -14.03 -4.10
C THR A 25 12.02 -15.25 -3.19
N GLY A 26 12.25 -16.41 -3.80
CA GLY A 26 12.42 -17.68 -3.07
C GLY A 26 11.11 -18.41 -2.77
N SER A 27 9.96 -17.87 -3.16
CA SER A 27 8.65 -18.47 -2.87
C SER A 27 8.25 -19.58 -3.84
N GLY A 28 8.81 -19.60 -5.05
CA GLY A 28 8.39 -20.47 -6.13
C GLY A 28 7.13 -20.00 -6.88
N HIS A 29 6.53 -18.87 -6.48
CA HIS A 29 5.35 -18.32 -7.13
C HIS A 29 5.76 -17.35 -8.25
N MET A 30 5.36 -17.65 -9.48
CA MET A 30 5.64 -16.82 -10.65
C MET A 30 4.44 -15.94 -10.97
N LEU A 31 4.64 -14.62 -10.95
CA LEU A 31 3.59 -13.63 -11.22
C LEU A 31 3.96 -12.74 -12.40
N THR A 32 2.96 -12.29 -13.16
CA THR A 32 3.16 -11.23 -14.15
C THR A 32 3.47 -9.92 -13.44
N LEU A 33 4.03 -8.95 -14.16
CA LEU A 33 4.30 -7.63 -13.57
C LEU A 33 3.03 -6.92 -13.14
N TRP A 34 1.92 -7.15 -13.83
CA TRP A 34 0.62 -6.62 -13.43
C TRP A 34 0.16 -7.20 -12.09
N GLU A 35 0.31 -8.50 -11.90
CA GLU A 35 -0.03 -9.17 -10.65
C GLU A 35 0.84 -8.69 -9.48
N VAL A 36 2.15 -8.47 -9.73
CA VAL A 36 3.05 -7.88 -8.73
C VAL A 36 2.59 -6.48 -8.35
N ALA A 37 2.25 -5.64 -9.33
CA ALA A 37 1.74 -4.30 -9.09
C ALA A 37 0.45 -4.33 -8.26
N ALA A 38 -0.46 -5.25 -8.55
CA ALA A 38 -1.71 -5.41 -7.81
C ALA A 38 -1.45 -5.81 -6.35
N GLU A 39 -0.50 -6.71 -6.10
CA GLU A 39 -0.16 -7.12 -4.73
C GLU A 39 0.49 -5.97 -3.95
N LEU A 40 1.39 -5.20 -4.57
CA LEU A 40 1.97 -4.02 -3.93
C LEU A 40 0.90 -2.97 -3.60
N SER A 41 -0.06 -2.77 -4.50
CA SER A 41 -1.19 -1.87 -4.26
C SER A 41 -2.00 -2.29 -3.05
N ARG A 42 -2.30 -3.59 -2.92
CA ARG A 42 -3.03 -4.13 -1.77
C ARG A 42 -2.26 -3.92 -0.47
N ARG A 43 -0.95 -4.14 -0.47
CA ARG A 43 -0.11 -3.94 0.73
C ARG A 43 -0.09 -2.49 1.17
N LEU A 44 0.09 -1.56 0.24
CA LEU A 44 0.07 -0.13 0.55
C LEU A 44 -1.29 0.30 1.09
N SER A 45 -2.37 -0.16 0.47
CA SER A 45 -3.72 0.18 0.88
C SER A 45 -4.04 -0.30 2.29
N ARG A 46 -3.59 -1.51 2.64
CA ARG A 46 -3.83 -2.09 3.97
C ARG A 46 -3.24 -1.28 5.12
N MET A 47 -2.18 -0.51 4.87
CA MET A 47 -1.60 0.34 5.92
C MET A 47 -2.58 1.41 6.41
N PHE A 48 -3.51 1.82 5.56
CA PHE A 48 -4.51 2.84 5.88
C PHE A 48 -5.83 2.24 6.37
N LEU A 49 -6.00 0.93 6.29
CA LEU A 49 -7.21 0.24 6.71
C LEU A 49 -7.05 -0.31 8.13
N ARG A 50 -8.18 -0.37 8.86
CA ARG A 50 -8.19 -0.98 10.19
C ARG A 50 -8.06 -2.50 10.08
N ASP A 51 -7.22 -3.08 10.95
CA ASP A 51 -7.10 -4.53 11.06
C ASP A 51 -8.23 -5.11 11.92
N ALA A 52 -8.14 -6.42 12.23
CA ALA A 52 -9.13 -7.11 13.05
C ALA A 52 -9.25 -6.55 14.48
N HIS A 53 -8.27 -5.78 14.95
CA HIS A 53 -8.26 -5.14 16.26
C HIS A 53 -8.65 -3.66 16.19
N GLY A 54 -9.11 -3.18 15.04
CA GLY A 54 -9.50 -1.79 14.83
C GLY A 54 -8.33 -0.82 14.68
N ARG A 55 -7.13 -1.32 14.44
CA ARG A 55 -5.91 -0.53 14.32
C ARG A 55 -5.47 -0.37 12.87
N ARG A 56 -4.93 0.81 12.55
CA ARG A 56 -4.30 1.07 11.25
C ARG A 56 -2.78 0.97 11.38
N PRO A 57 -2.09 0.15 10.57
CA PRO A 57 -0.62 0.05 10.65
C PRO A 57 0.12 1.38 10.54
N ILE A 58 -0.40 2.35 9.76
CA ILE A 58 0.24 3.66 9.62
C ILE A 58 0.38 4.42 10.94
N ASN A 59 -0.48 4.14 11.93
CA ASN A 59 -0.46 4.79 13.23
C ASN A 59 0.51 4.11 14.21
N GLY A 60 1.11 2.99 13.82
CA GLY A 60 2.08 2.28 14.63
C GLY A 60 1.52 1.88 15.99
N THR A 61 2.26 2.15 17.05
CA THR A 61 1.87 1.81 18.43
C THR A 61 1.23 2.96 19.21
N LEU A 62 0.93 4.07 18.54
CA LEU A 62 0.34 5.23 19.20
C LEU A 62 -1.16 4.99 19.46
N GLU A 63 -1.50 4.61 20.68
CA GLU A 63 -2.87 4.31 21.09
C GLU A 63 -3.84 5.47 20.85
N LYS A 64 -3.38 6.70 21.00
CA LYS A 64 -4.16 7.89 20.73
C LYS A 64 -4.84 7.87 19.36
N PHE A 65 -4.11 7.44 18.33
CA PHE A 65 -4.64 7.41 16.97
C PHE A 65 -5.57 6.22 16.71
N HIS A 66 -5.52 5.20 17.57
CA HIS A 66 -6.40 4.03 17.43
C HIS A 66 -7.68 4.14 18.23
N ALA A 67 -7.60 4.62 19.47
CA ALA A 67 -8.67 4.52 20.44
C ALA A 67 -9.35 5.84 20.80
N ASP A 68 -8.63 6.98 20.72
CA ASP A 68 -9.18 8.27 21.09
C ASP A 68 -10.31 8.69 20.13
N PRO A 69 -11.51 9.03 20.63
CA PRO A 69 -12.64 9.40 19.77
C PRO A 69 -12.38 10.57 18.83
N HIS A 70 -11.44 11.45 19.17
CA HIS A 70 -11.07 12.58 18.31
C HIS A 70 -10.12 12.21 17.18
N TRP A 71 -9.36 11.10 17.30
CA TRP A 71 -8.31 10.73 16.38
C TRP A 71 -8.54 9.44 15.61
N ARG A 72 -9.30 8.49 16.18
CA ARG A 72 -9.43 7.12 15.62
C ARG A 72 -9.98 7.08 14.20
N ASP A 73 -10.77 8.06 13.79
CA ASP A 73 -11.38 8.12 12.46
C ASP A 73 -10.61 9.04 11.51
N LEU A 74 -9.54 9.68 11.96
CA LEU A 74 -8.69 10.54 11.16
C LEU A 74 -7.54 9.75 10.56
N ILE A 75 -7.17 10.09 9.33
CA ILE A 75 -6.03 9.48 8.63
C ILE A 75 -5.00 10.57 8.38
N LEU A 76 -3.76 10.33 8.84
CA LEU A 76 -2.62 11.18 8.55
C LEU A 76 -1.86 10.61 7.35
N PHE A 77 -1.43 11.46 6.44
CA PHE A 77 -0.66 11.06 5.28
C PHE A 77 0.82 11.35 5.53
N HIS A 78 1.56 10.31 5.93
CA HIS A 78 2.97 10.41 6.27
C HIS A 78 3.85 10.42 5.02
N GLU A 79 5.06 10.96 5.19
CA GLU A 79 6.04 11.06 4.11
C GLU A 79 6.52 9.68 3.64
N TYR A 80 6.78 8.76 4.57
CA TYR A 80 7.20 7.39 4.30
C TYR A 80 6.79 6.46 5.43
N PHE A 81 7.06 5.17 5.28
CA PHE A 81 6.56 4.15 6.19
C PHE A 81 7.64 3.15 6.58
N HIS A 82 7.52 2.60 7.78
CA HIS A 82 8.40 1.54 8.24
C HIS A 82 8.15 0.27 7.40
N GLY A 83 9.22 -0.30 6.83
CA GLY A 83 9.10 -1.42 5.90
C GLY A 83 8.48 -2.68 6.47
N ASP A 84 8.69 -2.96 7.77
CA ASP A 84 8.19 -4.16 8.41
C ASP A 84 6.81 -3.98 9.05
N THR A 85 6.56 -2.81 9.65
CA THR A 85 5.34 -2.58 10.44
C THR A 85 4.28 -1.76 9.72
N GLY A 86 4.67 -0.99 8.69
CA GLY A 86 3.79 -0.05 8.01
C GLY A 86 3.55 1.25 8.77
N ALA A 87 4.19 1.46 9.92
CA ALA A 87 4.03 2.68 10.71
C ALA A 87 4.47 3.91 9.91
N GLY A 88 3.70 4.99 9.98
CA GLY A 88 4.01 6.25 9.32
C GLY A 88 5.22 6.93 9.97
N LEU A 89 6.11 7.45 9.15
CA LEU A 89 7.35 8.10 9.53
C LEU A 89 7.51 9.42 8.79
N GLY A 90 8.39 10.29 9.30
CA GLY A 90 8.62 11.60 8.69
C GLY A 90 7.46 12.56 8.88
N ALA A 91 7.31 13.52 7.97
CA ALA A 91 6.25 14.51 8.03
C ALA A 91 4.87 13.85 7.87
N SER A 92 3.89 14.29 8.66
CA SER A 92 2.55 13.70 8.71
C SER A 92 1.51 14.40 7.81
N HIS A 93 1.95 15.31 6.94
CA HIS A 93 1.07 16.10 6.10
C HIS A 93 1.44 16.06 4.61
N GLN A 94 1.87 14.89 4.12
CA GLN A 94 2.22 14.69 2.71
C GLN A 94 1.00 14.25 1.88
N THR A 95 -0.05 15.07 1.91
CA THR A 95 -1.32 14.74 1.27
C THR A 95 -1.23 14.60 -0.24
N GLY A 96 -0.35 15.38 -0.90
CA GLY A 96 -0.18 15.29 -2.35
C GLY A 96 0.46 13.98 -2.80
N TRP A 97 1.34 13.41 -1.98
CA TRP A 97 2.12 12.22 -2.33
C TRP A 97 1.47 10.91 -1.85
N THR A 98 1.18 10.83 -0.54
CA THR A 98 0.65 9.59 0.03
C THR A 98 -0.87 9.46 -0.12
N ALA A 99 -1.58 10.55 -0.35
CA ALA A 99 -3.01 10.50 -0.64
C ALA A 99 -3.34 9.76 -1.95
N LEU A 100 -2.33 9.49 -2.80
CA LEU A 100 -2.49 8.62 -3.98
C LEU A 100 -2.96 7.21 -3.62
N VAL A 101 -2.91 6.83 -2.35
CA VAL A 101 -3.50 5.57 -1.87
C VAL A 101 -4.99 5.48 -2.21
N ALA A 102 -5.70 6.58 -2.28
CA ALA A 102 -7.10 6.59 -2.68
C ALA A 102 -7.29 6.07 -4.11
N LYS A 103 -6.37 6.43 -5.02
CA LYS A 103 -6.36 5.89 -6.38
C LYS A 103 -6.06 4.39 -6.39
N LEU A 104 -5.14 3.93 -5.54
CA LEU A 104 -4.80 2.52 -5.44
C LEU A 104 -5.98 1.70 -4.93
N LEU A 105 -6.71 2.19 -3.95
CA LEU A 105 -7.92 1.55 -3.43
C LEU A 105 -8.98 1.43 -4.53
N HIS A 106 -9.20 2.49 -5.28
CA HIS A 106 -10.16 2.50 -6.39
C HIS A 106 -9.77 1.49 -7.47
N GLN A 107 -8.50 1.43 -7.85
CA GLN A 107 -8.01 0.46 -8.84
C GLN A 107 -8.17 -0.98 -8.37
N THR A 108 -7.93 -1.23 -7.08
CA THR A 108 -8.07 -2.57 -6.50
C THR A 108 -9.52 -3.03 -6.56
N ASP A 109 -10.47 -2.17 -6.20
CA ASP A 109 -11.89 -2.49 -6.21
C ASP A 109 -12.42 -2.77 -7.62
N SER A 110 -11.88 -2.10 -8.63
CA SER A 110 -12.36 -2.27 -10.01
C SER A 110 -11.84 -3.54 -10.70
N HIS A 111 -10.89 -4.26 -10.09
CA HIS A 111 -10.29 -5.49 -10.65
C HIS A 111 -10.63 -6.75 -9.85
N ASP A 112 -11.36 -6.59 -8.76
CA ASP A 112 -11.92 -7.70 -8.01
C ASP A 112 -13.34 -8.03 -8.55
#